data_22e1bcf8d6dcdf76e668cb7306a9471e
#
_entry.id   22e1bcf8d6dcdf76e668cb7306a9471e
#
_cell.length_a   1.000
_cell.length_b   1.000
_cell.length_c   1.000
_cell.angle_alpha   90.00
_cell.angle_beta   90.00
_cell.angle_gamma   90.00
#
_symmetry.space_group_name_H-M   'P 1'
#
loop_
_entity.id
_entity.type
_entity.pdbx_description
1 polymer ?
#
loop_
_entity_poly.entity_id
_entity_poly.type
_entity_poly.pdbx_seq_one_letter_code
_entity_poly.pdbx_strand_id
1 'polypeptide(L)'
;MKVKQILPVAVMAFATLTGCESKKEMNMGIRPENMDLAAQKGADFYQYACGGWMAANPLTDEYSRFGTFDQLGENNREQLKGLIAEIASKEHEQGSVAQKIGDLYNLAMNTEKLNADGMTPIQPELDKINAISDKAGIIQAMADLTGSAYFQFYVGADIMDSKMNIFQLYQGGIGLGEKEYYLDTDEATTNIREGYKAHIVKMFQLIGQDEKTATKNMEAVMEIETRLAKKSFSAVEQRNPAANYHMLTLDEVKKQIAGF
;
A
#
# COMPACT_ATOMS: atom_id res chain seq x y z
N MET A 1 -18.05 -86.22 33.59
CA MET A 1 -17.22 -85.32 32.75
C MET A 1 -17.62 -83.92 33.07
N LYS A 2 -16.76 -83.15 33.73
CA LYS A 2 -17.05 -81.78 34.18
C LYS A 2 -16.53 -80.77 33.14
N VAL A 3 -17.48 -80.02 32.55
CA VAL A 3 -17.17 -78.89 31.67
C VAL A 3 -16.89 -77.67 32.57
N LYS A 4 -15.68 -77.13 32.52
CA LYS A 4 -15.32 -75.87 33.20
C LYS A 4 -15.70 -74.70 32.26
N GLN A 5 -16.62 -73.87 32.70
CA GLN A 5 -16.93 -72.58 32.08
C GLN A 5 -15.84 -71.62 32.47
N ILE A 6 -15.22 -71.00 31.48
CA ILE A 6 -14.30 -69.89 31.59
C ILE A 6 -15.07 -68.62 31.31
N LEU A 7 -15.25 -67.80 32.33
CA LEU A 7 -15.80 -66.42 32.20
C LEU A 7 -14.75 -65.50 31.58
N PRO A 8 -15.03 -64.71 30.57
CA PRO A 8 -14.14 -63.63 30.17
C PRO A 8 -14.34 -62.41 31.08
N VAL A 9 -13.25 -61.99 31.70
CA VAL A 9 -13.16 -60.74 32.43
C VAL A 9 -13.12 -59.62 31.41
N ALA A 10 -14.20 -58.85 31.33
CA ALA A 10 -14.24 -57.61 30.55
C ALA A 10 -13.47 -56.52 31.31
N VAL A 11 -12.29 -56.18 30.85
CA VAL A 11 -11.56 -54.98 31.28
C VAL A 11 -12.22 -53.78 30.65
N MET A 12 -13.02 -53.04 31.43
CA MET A 12 -13.48 -51.71 31.06
C MET A 12 -12.31 -50.74 31.16
N ALA A 13 -11.74 -50.37 30.04
CA ALA A 13 -10.83 -49.23 29.92
C ALA A 13 -11.66 -47.94 30.07
N PHE A 14 -11.57 -47.34 31.23
CA PHE A 14 -12.05 -45.96 31.44
C PHE A 14 -11.10 -45.03 30.66
N ALA A 15 -11.48 -44.67 29.44
CA ALA A 15 -10.89 -43.56 28.73
C ALA A 15 -11.35 -42.26 29.44
N THR A 16 -10.50 -41.74 30.31
CA THR A 16 -10.63 -40.37 30.82
C THR A 16 -10.39 -39.42 29.66
N LEU A 17 -11.47 -38.97 29.04
CA LEU A 17 -11.50 -37.82 28.18
C LEU A 17 -11.14 -36.58 29.05
N THR A 18 -9.86 -36.31 29.22
CA THR A 18 -9.41 -35.00 29.61
C THR A 18 -9.66 -34.08 28.41
N GLY A 19 -10.89 -33.57 28.33
CA GLY A 19 -11.18 -32.42 27.52
C GLY A 19 -10.29 -31.29 28.00
N CYS A 20 -9.27 -30.92 27.22
CA CYS A 20 -8.68 -29.60 27.32
C CYS A 20 -9.81 -28.61 27.02
N GLU A 21 -10.56 -28.19 28.02
CA GLU A 21 -11.22 -26.91 28.00
C GLU A 21 -10.12 -25.88 27.92
N SER A 22 -9.78 -25.45 26.69
CA SER A 22 -9.16 -24.16 26.51
C SER A 22 -10.16 -23.19 27.11
N LYS A 23 -9.90 -22.72 28.34
CA LYS A 23 -10.56 -21.53 28.87
C LYS A 23 -10.35 -20.46 27.81
N LYS A 24 -11.39 -20.18 27.01
CA LYS A 24 -11.49 -18.98 26.21
C LYS A 24 -11.44 -17.86 27.24
N GLU A 25 -10.24 -17.33 27.50
CA GLU A 25 -10.10 -16.10 28.28
C GLU A 25 -11.04 -15.12 27.59
N MET A 26 -12.08 -14.73 28.30
CA MET A 26 -12.98 -13.67 27.84
C MET A 26 -12.09 -12.43 27.74
N ASN A 27 -11.68 -12.13 26.51
CA ASN A 27 -10.89 -10.95 26.21
C ASN A 27 -11.77 -9.72 26.50
N MET A 28 -11.66 -9.19 27.71
CA MET A 28 -12.45 -8.04 28.18
C MET A 28 -12.03 -6.73 27.50
N GLY A 29 -11.25 -6.80 26.44
CA GLY A 29 -10.76 -5.63 25.68
C GLY A 29 -9.62 -4.89 26.37
N ILE A 30 -9.38 -5.12 27.66
CA ILE A 30 -8.25 -4.56 28.42
C ILE A 30 -7.22 -5.66 28.66
N ARG A 31 -6.01 -5.42 28.22
CA ARG A 31 -4.86 -6.32 28.44
C ARG A 31 -3.88 -5.65 29.41
N PRO A 32 -3.76 -6.15 30.65
CA PRO A 32 -2.85 -5.55 31.63
C PRO A 32 -1.38 -5.51 31.17
N GLU A 33 -0.96 -6.47 30.33
CA GLU A 33 0.36 -6.50 29.74
C GLU A 33 0.69 -5.32 28.80
N ASN A 34 -0.35 -4.67 28.29
CA ASN A 34 -0.20 -3.46 27.45
C ASN A 34 -0.03 -2.18 28.29
N MET A 35 -0.21 -2.27 29.60
CA MET A 35 -0.18 -1.12 30.50
C MET A 35 1.19 -0.94 31.12
N ASP A 36 1.56 0.30 31.41
CA ASP A 36 2.70 0.64 32.28
C ASP A 36 2.14 1.02 33.67
N LEU A 37 2.08 0.04 34.56
CA LEU A 37 1.53 0.23 35.90
C LEU A 37 2.41 1.12 36.80
N ALA A 38 3.66 1.41 36.40
CA ALA A 38 4.55 2.31 37.11
C ALA A 38 4.31 3.79 36.77
N ALA A 39 3.69 4.07 35.62
CA ALA A 39 3.35 5.42 35.21
C ALA A 39 2.24 6.01 36.11
N GLN A 40 2.36 7.31 36.44
CA GLN A 40 1.35 8.01 37.22
C GLN A 40 0.14 8.35 36.36
N LYS A 41 -1.02 7.75 36.68
CA LYS A 41 -2.27 7.89 35.92
C LYS A 41 -2.72 9.34 35.70
N GLY A 42 -2.46 10.23 36.68
CA GLY A 42 -2.83 11.63 36.61
C GLY A 42 -1.84 12.54 35.91
N ALA A 43 -0.62 12.05 35.67
CA ALA A 43 0.42 12.80 34.95
C ALA A 43 0.45 12.44 33.46
N ASP A 44 0.43 11.14 33.15
CA ASP A 44 0.39 10.64 31.76
C ASP A 44 -0.47 9.37 31.68
N PHE A 45 -1.74 9.58 31.36
CA PHE A 45 -2.69 8.48 31.24
C PHE A 45 -2.40 7.62 29.99
N TYR A 46 -1.87 8.20 28.93
CA TYR A 46 -1.53 7.45 27.71
C TYR A 46 -0.38 6.47 27.98
N GLN A 47 0.69 6.94 28.61
CA GLN A 47 1.79 6.07 29.05
C GLN A 47 1.28 4.97 29.98
N TYR A 48 0.44 5.31 30.97
CA TYR A 48 -0.14 4.33 31.88
C TYR A 48 -0.93 3.25 31.15
N ALA A 49 -1.78 3.63 30.19
CA ALA A 49 -2.68 2.72 29.51
C ALA A 49 -2.03 1.90 28.39
N CYS A 50 -1.02 2.45 27.71
CA CYS A 50 -0.43 1.89 26.50
C CYS A 50 1.09 1.64 26.57
N GLY A 51 1.76 2.03 27.66
CA GLY A 51 3.22 2.01 27.75
C GLY A 51 3.83 0.62 27.62
N GLY A 52 3.18 -0.42 28.16
CA GLY A 52 3.63 -1.80 27.97
C GLY A 52 3.56 -2.24 26.52
N TRP A 53 2.49 -1.88 25.82
CA TRP A 53 2.37 -2.16 24.38
C TRP A 53 3.43 -1.44 23.56
N MET A 54 3.68 -0.15 23.83
CA MET A 54 4.72 0.63 23.13
C MET A 54 6.10 0.06 23.36
N ALA A 55 6.42 -0.37 24.58
CA ALA A 55 7.69 -1.02 24.89
C ALA A 55 7.88 -2.37 24.16
N ALA A 56 6.79 -3.14 23.99
CA ALA A 56 6.80 -4.40 23.26
C ALA A 56 6.84 -4.23 21.73
N ASN A 57 6.45 -3.05 21.22
CA ASN A 57 6.38 -2.75 19.78
C ASN A 57 7.13 -1.44 19.47
N PRO A 58 8.47 -1.43 19.58
CA PRO A 58 9.26 -0.25 19.28
C PRO A 58 9.13 0.12 17.80
N LEU A 59 9.18 1.42 17.49
CA LEU A 59 9.26 1.89 16.12
C LEU A 59 10.54 1.39 15.46
N THR A 60 10.40 0.91 14.23
CA THR A 60 11.51 0.56 13.33
C THR A 60 11.68 1.66 12.29
N ASP A 61 12.78 1.64 11.53
CA ASP A 61 13.06 2.61 10.47
C ASP A 61 12.02 2.57 9.33
N GLU A 62 11.24 1.49 9.27
CA GLU A 62 10.18 1.30 8.27
C GLU A 62 8.91 2.13 8.58
N TYR A 63 8.69 2.45 9.86
CA TYR A 63 7.46 3.08 10.30
C TYR A 63 7.70 4.44 10.95
N SER A 64 7.08 5.50 10.45
CA SER A 64 6.99 6.80 11.12
C SER A 64 6.05 6.79 12.33
N ARG A 65 5.12 5.85 12.35
CA ARG A 65 4.21 5.53 13.46
C ARG A 65 3.85 4.06 13.40
N PHE A 66 3.57 3.46 14.54
CA PHE A 66 3.11 2.07 14.62
C PHE A 66 2.04 1.93 15.69
N GLY A 67 0.91 1.36 15.33
CA GLY A 67 -0.24 1.16 16.21
C GLY A 67 -0.89 -0.20 15.98
N THR A 68 -1.98 -0.46 16.68
CA THR A 68 -2.70 -1.74 16.60
C THR A 68 -3.21 -2.06 15.20
N PHE A 69 -3.58 -1.02 14.42
CA PHE A 69 -4.00 -1.23 13.03
C PHE A 69 -2.82 -1.61 12.12
N ASP A 70 -1.64 -1.04 12.37
CA ASP A 70 -0.44 -1.40 11.63
C ASP A 70 -0.05 -2.84 11.93
N GLN A 71 -0.07 -3.24 13.22
CA GLN A 71 0.14 -4.63 13.64
C GLN A 71 -0.87 -5.59 12.99
N LEU A 72 -2.15 -5.22 12.92
CA LEU A 72 -3.17 -6.02 12.25
C LEU A 72 -2.87 -6.15 10.75
N GLY A 73 -2.43 -5.06 10.12
CA GLY A 73 -1.99 -5.05 8.71
C GLY A 73 -0.82 -6.00 8.47
N GLU A 74 0.21 -5.97 9.34
CA GLU A 74 1.36 -6.89 9.25
C GLU A 74 0.92 -8.35 9.40
N ASN A 75 0.14 -8.65 10.43
CA ASN A 75 -0.37 -10.01 10.64
C ASN A 75 -1.17 -10.51 9.43
N ASN A 76 -1.98 -9.65 8.81
CA ASN A 76 -2.74 -9.99 7.62
C ASN A 76 -1.82 -10.23 6.41
N ARG A 77 -0.80 -9.41 6.23
CA ARG A 77 0.22 -9.61 5.17
C ARG A 77 0.94 -10.95 5.32
N GLU A 78 1.37 -11.30 6.52
CA GLU A 78 2.05 -12.57 6.77
C GLU A 78 1.11 -13.77 6.53
N GLN A 79 -0.17 -13.67 6.92
CA GLN A 79 -1.16 -14.74 6.64
C GLN A 79 -1.39 -14.88 5.12
N LEU A 80 -1.56 -13.77 4.40
CA LEU A 80 -1.72 -13.79 2.95
C LEU A 80 -0.48 -14.34 2.24
N LYS A 81 0.71 -13.94 2.68
CA LYS A 81 1.98 -14.45 2.15
C LYS A 81 2.09 -15.98 2.34
N GLY A 82 1.74 -16.48 3.53
CA GLY A 82 1.70 -17.92 3.78
C GLY A 82 0.70 -18.65 2.88
N LEU A 83 -0.52 -18.12 2.75
CA LEU A 83 -1.56 -18.69 1.89
C LEU A 83 -1.16 -18.70 0.41
N ILE A 84 -0.62 -17.60 -0.09
CA ILE A 84 -0.16 -17.48 -1.49
C ILE A 84 1.01 -18.44 -1.75
N ALA A 85 1.99 -18.53 -0.83
CA ALA A 85 3.09 -19.47 -0.96
C ALA A 85 2.62 -20.94 -0.94
N GLU A 86 1.63 -21.27 -0.12
CA GLU A 86 1.01 -22.61 -0.13
C GLU A 86 0.34 -22.91 -1.47
N ILE A 87 -0.42 -21.97 -2.02
CA ILE A 87 -1.06 -22.12 -3.33
C ILE A 87 0.03 -22.28 -4.40
N ALA A 88 1.04 -21.43 -4.43
CA ALA A 88 2.09 -21.44 -5.44
C ALA A 88 2.98 -22.71 -5.41
N SER A 89 3.00 -23.43 -4.29
CA SER A 89 3.77 -24.67 -4.13
C SER A 89 3.07 -25.93 -4.66
N LYS A 90 1.84 -25.81 -5.14
CA LYS A 90 0.99 -26.95 -5.57
C LYS A 90 0.60 -26.80 -7.02
N GLU A 91 0.33 -27.96 -7.66
CA GLU A 91 -0.33 -27.97 -8.96
C GLU A 91 -1.84 -27.77 -8.80
N HIS A 92 -2.43 -27.03 -9.71
CA HIS A 92 -3.85 -26.69 -9.71
C HIS A 92 -4.47 -26.94 -11.09
N GLU A 93 -5.77 -27.12 -11.13
CA GLU A 93 -6.53 -27.27 -12.38
C GLU A 93 -6.34 -26.03 -13.26
N GLN A 94 -6.09 -26.26 -14.54
CA GLN A 94 -5.87 -25.17 -15.50
C GLN A 94 -7.09 -24.25 -15.61
N GLY A 95 -6.86 -22.94 -15.51
CA GLY A 95 -7.90 -21.92 -15.53
C GLY A 95 -8.53 -21.63 -14.18
N SER A 96 -8.20 -22.41 -13.12
CA SER A 96 -8.69 -22.16 -11.77
C SER A 96 -8.09 -20.85 -11.19
N VAL A 97 -8.76 -20.28 -10.19
CA VAL A 97 -8.27 -19.11 -9.47
C VAL A 97 -6.94 -19.42 -8.78
N ALA A 98 -6.82 -20.61 -8.19
CA ALA A 98 -5.61 -21.03 -7.50
C ALA A 98 -4.40 -21.12 -8.46
N GLN A 99 -4.60 -21.69 -9.65
CA GLN A 99 -3.55 -21.73 -10.68
C GLN A 99 -3.09 -20.31 -11.06
N LYS A 100 -4.03 -19.39 -11.32
CA LYS A 100 -3.68 -17.99 -11.70
C LYS A 100 -2.91 -17.27 -10.62
N ILE A 101 -3.29 -17.46 -9.34
CA ILE A 101 -2.57 -16.87 -8.20
C ILE A 101 -1.17 -17.47 -8.10
N GLY A 102 -1.03 -18.79 -8.18
CA GLY A 102 0.25 -19.49 -8.11
C GLY A 102 1.19 -19.08 -9.24
N ASP A 103 0.70 -19.05 -10.46
CA ASP A 103 1.49 -18.66 -11.64
C ASP A 103 1.96 -17.20 -11.53
N LEU A 104 1.08 -16.28 -11.16
CA LEU A 104 1.44 -14.87 -10.98
C LEU A 104 2.50 -14.70 -9.89
N TYR A 105 2.33 -15.38 -8.76
CA TYR A 105 3.32 -15.34 -7.68
C TYR A 105 4.68 -15.89 -8.12
N ASN A 106 4.69 -17.08 -8.74
CA ASN A 106 5.92 -17.70 -9.21
C ASN A 106 6.62 -16.85 -10.27
N LEU A 107 5.87 -16.21 -11.17
CA LEU A 107 6.43 -15.27 -12.14
C LEU A 107 7.05 -14.04 -11.47
N ALA A 108 6.35 -13.44 -10.50
CA ALA A 108 6.83 -12.26 -9.77
C ALA A 108 8.06 -12.56 -8.90
N MET A 109 8.17 -13.78 -8.36
CA MET A 109 9.27 -14.20 -7.51
C MET A 109 10.46 -14.81 -8.28
N ASN A 110 10.34 -14.94 -9.60
CA ASN A 110 11.43 -15.45 -10.45
C ASN A 110 12.49 -14.36 -10.69
N THR A 111 13.35 -14.16 -9.69
CA THR A 111 14.41 -13.15 -9.74
C THR A 111 15.43 -13.39 -10.83
N GLU A 112 15.67 -14.64 -11.22
CA GLU A 112 16.57 -14.99 -12.34
C GLU A 112 16.00 -14.42 -13.65
N LYS A 113 14.73 -14.68 -13.93
CA LYS A 113 14.06 -14.15 -15.11
C LYS A 113 13.97 -12.62 -15.08
N LEU A 114 13.59 -12.03 -13.94
CA LEU A 114 13.50 -10.58 -13.78
C LEU A 114 14.85 -9.91 -14.05
N ASN A 115 15.95 -10.47 -13.55
CA ASN A 115 17.29 -9.95 -13.80
C ASN A 115 17.73 -10.13 -15.26
N ALA A 116 17.36 -11.25 -15.90
CA ALA A 116 17.66 -11.49 -17.31
C ALA A 116 16.88 -10.56 -18.23
N ASP A 117 15.61 -10.33 -17.95
CA ASP A 117 14.75 -9.43 -18.74
C ASP A 117 15.18 -7.95 -18.58
N GLY A 118 15.64 -7.56 -17.40
CA GLY A 118 16.10 -6.19 -17.10
C GLY A 118 15.07 -5.14 -17.52
N MET A 119 15.50 -4.20 -18.35
CA MET A 119 14.64 -3.10 -18.84
C MET A 119 13.78 -3.47 -20.07
N THR A 120 14.00 -4.64 -20.68
CA THR A 120 13.32 -5.04 -21.91
C THR A 120 11.79 -4.92 -21.86
N PRO A 121 11.10 -5.31 -20.77
CA PRO A 121 9.63 -5.24 -20.71
C PRO A 121 9.06 -3.83 -20.75
N ILE A 122 9.79 -2.82 -20.26
CA ILE A 122 9.32 -1.42 -20.21
C ILE A 122 9.88 -0.57 -21.35
N GLN A 123 10.76 -1.12 -22.18
CA GLN A 123 11.37 -0.37 -23.30
C GLN A 123 10.33 0.19 -24.28
N PRO A 124 9.27 -0.54 -24.67
CA PRO A 124 8.23 0.02 -25.54
C PRO A 124 7.54 1.26 -24.99
N GLU A 125 7.37 1.33 -23.67
CA GLU A 125 6.75 2.51 -23.01
C GLU A 125 7.74 3.68 -22.95
N LEU A 126 9.01 3.41 -22.69
CA LEU A 126 10.06 4.43 -22.73
C LEU A 126 10.22 5.00 -24.14
N ASP A 127 10.13 4.16 -25.17
CA ASP A 127 10.21 4.61 -26.57
C ASP A 127 9.04 5.53 -26.93
N LYS A 128 7.82 5.22 -26.48
CA LYS A 128 6.66 6.11 -26.65
C LYS A 128 6.88 7.46 -25.95
N ILE A 129 7.37 7.45 -24.72
CA ILE A 129 7.67 8.68 -23.98
C ILE A 129 8.74 9.50 -24.69
N ASN A 130 9.82 8.86 -25.14
CA ASN A 130 10.92 9.54 -25.83
C ASN A 130 10.52 10.11 -27.20
N ALA A 131 9.46 9.59 -27.83
CA ALA A 131 8.93 10.08 -29.10
C ALA A 131 8.03 11.33 -28.95
N ILE A 132 7.68 11.72 -27.73
CA ILE A 132 6.83 12.90 -27.48
C ILE A 132 7.58 14.17 -27.89
N SER A 133 6.98 14.94 -28.80
CA SER A 133 7.56 16.18 -29.34
C SER A 133 6.71 17.42 -29.07
N ASP A 134 5.46 17.24 -28.64
CA ASP A 134 4.52 18.32 -28.40
C ASP A 134 3.55 18.04 -27.23
N LYS A 135 2.69 19.01 -26.93
CA LYS A 135 1.71 18.89 -25.85
C LYS A 135 0.65 17.82 -26.13
N ALA A 136 0.24 17.63 -27.37
CA ALA A 136 -0.75 16.62 -27.72
C ALA A 136 -0.21 15.21 -27.45
N GLY A 137 1.07 14.98 -27.75
CA GLY A 137 1.76 13.74 -27.41
C GLY A 137 1.83 13.47 -25.91
N ILE A 138 1.99 14.50 -25.06
CA ILE A 138 1.94 14.34 -23.59
C ILE A 138 0.55 13.86 -23.18
N ILE A 139 -0.53 14.49 -23.67
CA ILE A 139 -1.90 14.11 -23.34
C ILE A 139 -2.19 12.67 -23.78
N GLN A 140 -1.77 12.32 -25.01
CA GLN A 140 -1.93 10.96 -25.51
C GLN A 140 -1.19 9.95 -24.65
N ALA A 141 0.06 10.23 -24.27
CA ALA A 141 0.82 9.36 -23.38
C ALA A 141 0.16 9.21 -22.00
N MET A 142 -0.43 10.28 -21.44
CA MET A 142 -1.20 10.19 -20.19
C MET A 142 -2.44 9.30 -20.31
N ALA A 143 -3.09 9.29 -21.47
CA ALA A 143 -4.24 8.42 -21.73
C ALA A 143 -3.84 6.95 -21.94
N ASP A 144 -2.71 6.70 -22.60
CA ASP A 144 -2.23 5.37 -22.95
C ASP A 144 -1.49 4.68 -21.78
N LEU A 145 -0.70 5.45 -21.05
CA LEU A 145 0.02 4.98 -19.87
C LEU A 145 -0.88 5.15 -18.65
N THR A 146 -1.17 4.09 -17.95
CA THR A 146 -2.07 4.07 -16.77
C THR A 146 -1.59 4.92 -15.59
N GLY A 147 -0.66 5.85 -15.81
CA GLY A 147 -0.08 6.74 -14.83
C GLY A 147 -0.70 8.14 -14.83
N SER A 148 -0.91 8.69 -13.66
CA SER A 148 -1.38 10.06 -13.42
C SER A 148 -0.20 11.02 -13.31
N ALA A 149 0.34 11.46 -14.45
CA ALA A 149 1.52 12.34 -14.45
C ALA A 149 1.25 13.74 -13.88
N TYR A 150 0.04 14.29 -14.07
CA TYR A 150 -0.30 15.65 -13.61
C TYR A 150 -1.57 15.69 -12.77
N PHE A 151 -2.52 14.82 -13.05
CA PHE A 151 -3.78 14.69 -12.34
C PHE A 151 -4.29 13.26 -12.47
N GLN A 152 -5.16 12.87 -11.57
CA GLN A 152 -5.85 11.57 -11.63
C GLN A 152 -7.18 11.73 -12.33
N PHE A 153 -7.62 10.68 -13.03
CA PHE A 153 -8.95 10.63 -13.62
C PHE A 153 -9.52 9.22 -13.49
N TYR A 154 -10.81 9.15 -13.26
CA TYR A 154 -11.54 7.89 -13.16
C TYR A 154 -13.02 8.12 -13.42
N VAL A 155 -13.76 7.03 -13.65
CA VAL A 155 -15.21 7.03 -13.71
C VAL A 155 -15.72 6.44 -12.40
N GLY A 156 -16.57 7.19 -11.72
CA GLY A 156 -17.14 6.76 -10.44
C GLY A 156 -18.48 7.42 -10.16
N ALA A 157 -19.16 6.96 -9.13
CA ALA A 157 -20.42 7.55 -8.72
C ALA A 157 -20.26 9.04 -8.38
N ASP A 158 -21.19 9.86 -8.85
CA ASP A 158 -21.27 11.25 -8.45
C ASP A 158 -21.56 11.34 -6.95
N ILE A 159 -20.79 12.13 -6.21
CA ILE A 159 -20.97 12.29 -4.77
C ILE A 159 -22.27 13.02 -4.41
N MET A 160 -22.84 13.77 -5.34
CA MET A 160 -24.12 14.50 -5.17
C MET A 160 -25.31 13.71 -5.70
N ASP A 161 -25.12 12.77 -6.61
CA ASP A 161 -26.14 11.82 -7.09
C ASP A 161 -25.52 10.44 -7.35
N SER A 162 -25.54 9.59 -6.35
CA SER A 162 -24.97 8.24 -6.41
C SER A 162 -25.56 7.29 -7.45
N LYS A 163 -26.65 7.69 -8.12
CA LYS A 163 -27.25 6.93 -9.23
C LYS A 163 -26.57 7.20 -10.57
N MET A 164 -25.77 8.26 -10.62
CA MET A 164 -25.04 8.68 -11.81
C MET A 164 -23.57 8.31 -11.69
N ASN A 165 -22.98 7.76 -12.75
CA ASN A 165 -21.54 7.66 -12.90
C ASN A 165 -21.06 8.82 -13.76
N ILE A 166 -20.04 9.51 -13.29
CA ILE A 166 -19.43 10.65 -13.98
C ILE A 166 -17.93 10.45 -14.13
N PHE A 167 -17.35 11.09 -15.12
CA PHE A 167 -15.91 11.22 -15.25
C PHE A 167 -15.41 12.26 -14.23
N GLN A 168 -14.45 11.86 -13.41
CA GLN A 168 -13.90 12.69 -12.35
C GLN A 168 -12.44 12.99 -12.62
N LEU A 169 -12.06 14.25 -12.41
CA LEU A 169 -10.68 14.71 -12.39
C LEU A 169 -10.30 15.03 -10.95
N TYR A 170 -9.12 14.59 -10.53
CA TYR A 170 -8.62 14.79 -9.18
C TYR A 170 -7.17 15.26 -9.20
N GLN A 171 -6.75 16.02 -8.20
CA GLN A 171 -5.34 16.42 -8.10
C GLN A 171 -4.42 15.20 -8.00
N GLY A 172 -3.22 15.31 -8.58
CA GLY A 172 -2.22 14.25 -8.60
C GLY A 172 -0.88 14.76 -9.11
N GLY A 173 -0.04 13.84 -9.54
CA GLY A 173 1.25 14.16 -10.16
C GLY A 173 2.32 14.64 -9.17
N ILE A 174 2.18 14.37 -7.87
CA ILE A 174 3.19 14.60 -6.85
C ILE A 174 3.57 13.27 -6.19
N GLY A 175 4.81 12.84 -6.36
CA GLY A 175 5.27 11.50 -5.96
C GLY A 175 5.32 11.29 -4.44
N LEU A 176 5.50 12.37 -3.65
CA LEU A 176 5.47 12.31 -2.19
C LEU A 176 4.06 12.35 -1.59
N GLY A 177 3.02 12.49 -2.43
CA GLY A 177 1.61 12.42 -2.03
C GLY A 177 1.03 13.71 -1.45
N GLU A 178 1.72 14.38 -0.55
CA GLU A 178 1.24 15.59 0.13
C GLU A 178 2.07 16.81 -0.23
N LYS A 179 1.40 17.99 -0.40
CA LYS A 179 2.07 19.24 -0.80
C LYS A 179 3.10 19.72 0.21
N GLU A 180 2.89 19.42 1.48
CA GLU A 180 3.74 19.82 2.59
C GLU A 180 5.16 19.28 2.42
N TYR A 181 5.35 18.07 1.88
CA TYR A 181 6.66 17.48 1.61
C TYR A 181 7.51 18.29 0.60
N TYR A 182 6.87 19.09 -0.25
CA TYR A 182 7.54 19.96 -1.23
C TYR A 182 7.78 21.37 -0.72
N LEU A 183 6.96 21.85 0.22
CA LEU A 183 6.87 23.26 0.58
C LEU A 183 7.42 23.57 1.99
N ASP A 184 7.29 22.65 2.93
CA ASP A 184 7.73 22.85 4.30
C ASP A 184 9.25 22.70 4.42
N THR A 185 9.83 23.40 5.43
CA THR A 185 11.28 23.54 5.59
C THR A 185 11.81 22.97 6.89
N ASP A 186 10.97 22.26 7.66
CA ASP A 186 11.43 21.53 8.83
C ASP A 186 12.42 20.41 8.44
N GLU A 187 13.22 19.99 9.39
CA GLU A 187 14.29 19.01 9.16
C GLU A 187 13.75 17.67 8.64
N ALA A 188 12.67 17.16 9.23
CA ALA A 188 12.11 15.86 8.86
C ALA A 188 11.60 15.87 7.41
N THR A 189 10.83 16.89 7.04
CA THR A 189 10.31 17.07 5.68
C THR A 189 11.44 17.28 4.67
N THR A 190 12.47 18.03 5.05
CA THR A 190 13.65 18.24 4.20
C THR A 190 14.39 16.93 3.95
N ASN A 191 14.60 16.11 4.96
CA ASN A 191 15.26 14.79 4.82
C ASN A 191 14.47 13.86 3.91
N ILE A 192 13.14 13.82 4.03
CA ILE A 192 12.26 13.04 3.13
C ILE A 192 12.43 13.50 1.68
N ARG A 193 12.42 14.81 1.44
CA ARG A 193 12.58 15.39 0.10
C ARG A 193 13.96 15.10 -0.50
N GLU A 194 15.03 15.16 0.27
CA GLU A 194 16.39 14.80 -0.19
C GLU A 194 16.48 13.28 -0.50
N GLY A 195 15.89 12.42 0.33
CA GLY A 195 15.78 10.99 0.04
C GLY A 195 15.03 10.70 -1.26
N TYR A 196 13.94 11.43 -1.52
CA TYR A 196 13.17 11.31 -2.75
C TYR A 196 13.97 11.73 -3.99
N LYS A 197 14.72 12.85 -3.92
CA LYS A 197 15.62 13.26 -5.00
C LYS A 197 16.66 12.19 -5.33
N ALA A 198 17.29 11.63 -4.29
CA ALA A 198 18.25 10.54 -4.47
C ALA A 198 17.61 9.30 -5.11
N HIS A 199 16.37 8.97 -4.72
CA HIS A 199 15.60 7.90 -5.33
C HIS A 199 15.33 8.16 -6.83
N ILE A 200 14.89 9.36 -7.21
CA ILE A 200 14.64 9.71 -8.61
C ILE A 200 15.91 9.56 -9.45
N VAL A 201 17.05 10.08 -8.96
CA VAL A 201 18.34 9.91 -9.64
C VAL A 201 18.65 8.43 -9.86
N LYS A 202 18.47 7.62 -8.81
CA LYS A 202 18.69 6.18 -8.90
C LYS A 202 17.79 5.50 -9.93
N MET A 203 16.53 5.88 -10.01
CA MET A 203 15.59 5.34 -11.01
C MET A 203 16.04 5.69 -12.44
N PHE A 204 16.47 6.93 -12.70
CA PHE A 204 17.00 7.32 -13.99
C PHE A 204 18.29 6.59 -14.35
N GLN A 205 19.18 6.34 -13.38
CA GLN A 205 20.37 5.51 -13.61
C GLN A 205 20.03 4.06 -13.94
N LEU A 206 19.01 3.49 -13.30
CA LEU A 206 18.55 2.13 -13.57
C LEU A 206 18.03 1.95 -15.01
N ILE A 207 17.48 3.01 -15.61
CA ILE A 207 17.10 3.01 -17.04
C ILE A 207 18.26 3.40 -17.99
N GLY A 208 19.49 3.41 -17.49
CA GLY A 208 20.70 3.55 -18.31
C GLY A 208 21.22 4.98 -18.47
N GLN A 209 20.68 5.98 -17.75
CA GLN A 209 21.21 7.34 -17.82
C GLN A 209 22.47 7.49 -16.96
N ASP A 210 23.41 8.33 -17.43
CA ASP A 210 24.55 8.74 -16.63
C ASP A 210 24.10 9.67 -15.47
N GLU A 211 24.94 9.81 -14.45
CA GLU A 211 24.63 10.57 -13.24
C GLU A 211 24.26 12.03 -13.53
N LYS A 212 24.96 12.68 -14.45
CA LYS A 212 24.70 14.09 -14.82
C LYS A 212 23.32 14.26 -15.45
N THR A 213 22.97 13.37 -16.36
CA THR A 213 21.66 13.38 -17.03
C THR A 213 20.55 13.02 -16.06
N ALA A 214 20.75 12.00 -15.22
CA ALA A 214 19.83 11.59 -14.19
C ALA A 214 19.55 12.71 -13.19
N THR A 215 20.58 13.44 -12.73
CA THR A 215 20.44 14.59 -11.83
C THR A 215 19.65 15.72 -12.49
N LYS A 216 19.95 16.06 -13.73
CA LYS A 216 19.19 17.08 -14.48
C LYS A 216 17.71 16.73 -14.61
N ASN A 217 17.42 15.47 -14.89
CA ASN A 217 16.04 14.99 -15.00
C ASN A 217 15.32 14.97 -13.64
N MET A 218 16.02 14.62 -12.57
CA MET A 218 15.49 14.76 -11.21
C MET A 218 15.12 16.20 -10.89
N GLU A 219 15.97 17.17 -11.23
CA GLU A 219 15.68 18.60 -11.03
C GLU A 219 14.40 19.02 -11.78
N ALA A 220 14.23 18.57 -13.03
CA ALA A 220 13.03 18.84 -13.82
C ALA A 220 11.76 18.21 -13.20
N VAL A 221 11.83 16.97 -12.72
CA VAL A 221 10.74 16.32 -11.99
C VAL A 221 10.37 17.12 -10.75
N MET A 222 11.36 17.47 -9.92
CA MET A 222 11.14 18.25 -8.69
C MET A 222 10.56 19.64 -8.97
N GLU A 223 10.96 20.31 -10.06
CA GLU A 223 10.38 21.59 -10.47
C GLU A 223 8.89 21.43 -10.80
N ILE A 224 8.54 20.44 -11.64
CA ILE A 224 7.16 20.18 -12.05
C ILE A 224 6.30 19.83 -10.82
N GLU A 225 6.73 18.88 -10.01
CA GLU A 225 6.00 18.44 -8.83
C GLU A 225 5.85 19.56 -7.78
N THR A 226 6.87 20.39 -7.57
CA THR A 226 6.76 21.55 -6.69
C THR A 226 5.74 22.57 -7.21
N ARG A 227 5.66 22.78 -8.53
CA ARG A 227 4.65 23.66 -9.13
C ARG A 227 3.24 23.10 -8.96
N LEU A 228 3.06 21.79 -9.09
CA LEU A 228 1.80 21.09 -8.81
C LEU A 228 1.44 21.19 -7.33
N ALA A 229 2.37 20.91 -6.43
CA ALA A 229 2.18 20.97 -4.99
C ALA A 229 1.70 22.37 -4.53
N LYS A 230 2.26 23.45 -5.10
CA LYS A 230 1.83 24.84 -4.81
C LYS A 230 0.37 25.10 -5.18
N LYS A 231 -0.21 24.33 -6.09
CA LYS A 231 -1.60 24.47 -6.57
C LYS A 231 -2.53 23.40 -5.99
N SER A 232 -1.98 22.37 -5.37
CA SER A 232 -2.75 21.29 -4.75
C SER A 232 -3.39 21.74 -3.44
N PHE A 233 -4.54 21.15 -3.12
CA PHE A 233 -5.13 21.22 -1.80
C PHE A 233 -4.33 20.38 -0.80
N SER A 234 -4.26 20.82 0.46
CA SER A 234 -3.76 20.01 1.56
C SER A 234 -4.70 18.84 1.85
N ALA A 235 -4.22 17.83 2.59
CA ALA A 235 -5.05 16.70 3.04
C ALA A 235 -6.29 17.17 3.83
N VAL A 236 -6.20 18.28 4.57
CA VAL A 236 -7.32 18.86 5.32
C VAL A 236 -8.35 19.50 4.38
N GLU A 237 -7.90 20.31 3.41
CA GLU A 237 -8.78 20.94 2.42
C GLU A 237 -9.53 19.91 1.56
N GLN A 238 -8.87 18.80 1.21
CA GLN A 238 -9.48 17.69 0.46
C GLN A 238 -10.63 17.00 1.20
N ARG A 239 -10.69 17.11 2.54
CA ARG A 239 -11.77 16.53 3.34
C ARG A 239 -13.09 17.29 3.28
N ASN A 240 -13.16 18.38 2.54
CA ASN A 240 -14.39 19.14 2.34
C ASN A 240 -15.00 18.84 0.96
N PRO A 241 -15.90 17.83 0.85
CA PRO A 241 -16.47 17.43 -0.44
C PRO A 241 -17.22 18.58 -1.12
N ALA A 242 -17.94 19.41 -0.38
CA ALA A 242 -18.73 20.51 -0.92
C ALA A 242 -17.84 21.60 -1.57
N ALA A 243 -16.67 21.88 -0.97
CA ALA A 243 -15.72 22.83 -1.53
C ALA A 243 -14.94 22.26 -2.74
N ASN A 244 -14.84 20.94 -2.84
CA ASN A 244 -14.08 20.26 -3.89
C ASN A 244 -14.96 19.78 -5.06
N TYR A 245 -16.28 19.91 -4.95
CA TYR A 245 -17.21 19.49 -6.00
C TYR A 245 -17.45 20.61 -7.02
N HIS A 246 -17.01 20.38 -8.25
CA HIS A 246 -17.19 21.32 -9.38
C HIS A 246 -17.71 20.56 -10.58
N MET A 247 -19.04 20.49 -10.71
CA MET A 247 -19.65 19.90 -11.90
C MET A 247 -19.48 20.84 -13.09
N LEU A 248 -18.86 20.34 -14.13
CA LEU A 248 -18.62 21.07 -15.38
C LEU A 248 -19.14 20.26 -16.58
N THR A 249 -19.64 20.95 -17.57
CA THR A 249 -19.88 20.35 -18.87
C THR A 249 -18.59 20.12 -19.63
N LEU A 250 -18.58 19.21 -20.60
CA LEU A 250 -17.39 18.95 -21.43
C LEU A 250 -16.89 20.22 -22.13
N ASP A 251 -17.80 21.12 -22.56
CA ASP A 251 -17.41 22.36 -23.22
C ASP A 251 -16.77 23.37 -22.25
N GLU A 252 -17.21 23.40 -21.00
CA GLU A 252 -16.55 24.20 -19.95
C GLU A 252 -15.18 23.65 -19.62
N VAL A 253 -15.02 22.34 -19.49
CA VAL A 253 -13.70 21.69 -19.30
C VAL A 253 -12.78 22.05 -20.46
N LYS A 254 -13.21 21.88 -21.72
CA LYS A 254 -12.41 22.25 -22.91
C LYS A 254 -11.97 23.72 -22.91
N LYS A 255 -12.80 24.64 -22.40
CA LYS A 255 -12.43 26.05 -22.30
C LYS A 255 -11.37 26.31 -21.22
N GLN A 256 -11.48 25.61 -20.06
CA GLN A 256 -10.54 25.80 -18.94
C GLN A 256 -9.15 25.19 -19.23
N ILE A 257 -9.12 24.09 -19.95
CA ILE A 257 -7.86 23.40 -20.34
C ILE A 257 -7.49 23.67 -21.80
N ALA A 258 -7.93 24.82 -22.34
CA ALA A 258 -7.58 25.24 -23.71
C ALA A 258 -6.06 25.27 -23.89
N GLY A 259 -5.55 24.43 -24.78
CA GLY A 259 -4.12 24.19 -24.97
C GLY A 259 -3.61 22.88 -24.41
N PHE A 260 -4.48 22.11 -23.79
CA PHE A 260 -4.33 20.68 -23.55
C PHE A 260 -5.08 19.88 -24.58
#